data_67941422297e5240d916adf1044da62d
#
_entry.id   67941422297e5240d916adf1044da62d
#
_cell.length_a   1.000
_cell.length_b   1.000
_cell.length_c   1.000
_cell.angle_alpha   90.00
_cell.angle_beta   90.00
_cell.angle_gamma   90.00
#
_symmetry.space_group_name_H-M   'P 1'
#
loop_
_entity.id
_entity.type
_entity.pdbx_description
1 polymer ?
#
loop_
_entity_poly.entity_id
_entity_poly.type
_entity_poly.pdbx_seq_one_letter_code
_entity_poly.pdbx_strand_id
1 'polypeptide(L)'
;MAYRADRRGFGILYRFRIGVGKFAFLASGSLYFRVPMISFYEGGKIMPRRGNVAKRDVLPDPMYHSKLVTRLINNIMYDGKKGVAQKIVYGAFDIVAEKTGKEPLEVFEQAMENVMPSLEVKARRVGGSTYQVPMEVRPERRQTLGLRWLTNYSRLRSEKTMRERLAGEILDAVNGAGGAAKKRDDTHKMAEANRAFAHYRW
;
A
#
# COMPACT_ATOMS: atom_id res chain seq x y z
N MET A 1 33.64 26.46 -15.78
CA MET A 1 33.29 27.06 -17.10
C MET A 1 34.51 27.80 -17.63
N ALA A 2 35.14 27.32 -18.67
CA ALA A 2 36.25 28.02 -19.33
C ALA A 2 35.86 28.17 -20.80
N TYR A 3 35.64 29.40 -21.23
CA TYR A 3 35.43 29.80 -22.61
C TYR A 3 36.79 29.93 -23.31
N ARG A 4 36.98 29.19 -24.38
CA ARG A 4 38.09 29.42 -25.32
C ARG A 4 37.47 29.64 -26.70
N ALA A 5 37.46 30.85 -27.17
CA ALA A 5 37.07 31.22 -28.53
C ALA A 5 38.26 30.99 -29.47
N ASP A 6 38.05 30.16 -30.49
CA ASP A 6 38.99 30.02 -31.60
C ASP A 6 38.65 31.02 -32.71
N ARG A 7 39.66 31.81 -33.16
CA ARG A 7 39.49 32.92 -34.13
C ARG A 7 39.41 32.48 -35.60
N ARG A 8 39.13 31.21 -35.87
CA ARG A 8 39.02 30.69 -37.25
C ARG A 8 37.65 30.19 -37.57
N GLY A 9 36.63 31.00 -37.45
CA GLY A 9 35.36 30.92 -38.22
C GLY A 9 34.62 29.56 -38.32
N PHE A 10 34.92 28.60 -37.52
CA PHE A 10 34.26 27.30 -37.50
C PHE A 10 33.56 27.07 -36.17
N GLY A 11 32.32 26.77 -36.28
CA GLY A 11 31.26 26.55 -35.32
C GLY A 11 31.60 26.25 -33.86
N ILE A 12 30.77 26.79 -32.96
CA ILE A 12 30.85 26.61 -31.50
C ILE A 12 30.65 25.14 -31.16
N LEU A 13 31.69 24.49 -30.62
CA LEU A 13 31.67 23.12 -30.12
C LEU A 13 31.13 23.08 -28.68
N TYR A 14 29.92 22.59 -28.49
CA TYR A 14 29.38 22.29 -27.16
C TYR A 14 29.78 20.86 -26.75
N ARG A 15 30.53 20.74 -25.68
CA ARG A 15 30.91 19.45 -25.11
C ARG A 15 30.00 19.14 -23.94
N PHE A 16 28.96 18.32 -24.16
CA PHE A 16 28.14 17.75 -23.11
C PHE A 16 28.72 16.37 -22.71
N ARG A 17 29.07 16.22 -21.45
CA ARG A 17 29.45 14.91 -20.89
C ARG A 17 28.19 14.20 -20.40
N ILE A 18 27.66 13.33 -21.23
CA ILE A 18 26.63 12.38 -20.84
C ILE A 18 27.38 11.12 -20.39
N GLY A 19 27.12 10.66 -19.17
CA GLY A 19 27.77 9.47 -18.60
C GLY A 19 27.63 8.26 -19.52
N VAL A 20 28.75 7.47 -19.56
CA VAL A 20 28.95 6.27 -20.39
C VAL A 20 29.24 6.55 -21.88
N GLY A 21 30.46 6.97 -22.17
CA GLY A 21 31.31 6.45 -23.26
C GLY A 21 30.93 6.67 -24.72
N LYS A 22 30.08 7.63 -25.11
CA LYS A 22 29.85 7.95 -26.52
C LYS A 22 29.95 9.46 -26.79
N PHE A 23 30.92 9.86 -27.65
CA PHE A 23 31.05 11.21 -28.13
C PHE A 23 30.31 11.36 -29.48
N ALA A 24 29.49 12.39 -29.60
CA ALA A 24 28.88 12.76 -30.89
C ALA A 24 29.56 14.02 -31.45
N PHE A 25 30.01 13.97 -32.69
CA PHE A 25 30.51 15.12 -33.45
C PHE A 25 29.37 15.73 -34.27
N LEU A 26 29.22 17.05 -34.20
CA LEU A 26 28.28 17.83 -35.01
C LEU A 26 29.06 18.58 -36.12
N ALA A 27 28.79 18.22 -37.38
CA ALA A 27 29.21 19.00 -38.54
C ALA A 27 27.99 19.77 -39.10
N SER A 28 28.27 21.01 -39.54
CA SER A 28 27.28 21.98 -39.99
C SER A 28 26.53 21.50 -41.25
N GLY A 29 25.22 21.48 -41.19
CA GLY A 29 24.33 21.28 -42.35
C GLY A 29 23.00 20.73 -41.92
N SER A 30 21.94 21.50 -42.06
CA SER A 30 20.51 21.16 -41.99
C SER A 30 20.18 19.87 -41.21
N LEU A 31 20.03 19.94 -39.91
CA LEU A 31 19.69 18.83 -39.04
C LEU A 31 18.22 18.89 -38.69
N TYR A 32 17.43 18.10 -39.42
CA TYR A 32 16.25 17.52 -38.80
C TYR A 32 16.74 16.70 -37.58
N PHE A 33 16.56 17.28 -36.40
CA PHE A 33 16.76 16.58 -35.14
C PHE A 33 15.76 15.43 -35.07
N ARG A 34 16.09 14.31 -35.71
CA ARG A 34 15.45 13.04 -35.37
C ARG A 34 16.04 12.68 -34.01
N VAL A 35 15.47 13.26 -32.94
CA VAL A 35 15.69 12.75 -31.59
C VAL A 35 15.42 11.25 -31.70
N PRO A 36 16.42 10.37 -31.51
CA PRO A 36 16.06 8.98 -31.33
C PRO A 36 15.12 9.03 -30.12
N MET A 37 13.86 8.67 -30.33
CA MET A 37 12.99 8.28 -29.25
C MET A 37 13.76 7.18 -28.51
N ILE A 38 14.61 7.59 -27.56
CA ILE A 38 15.15 6.70 -26.58
C ILE A 38 13.90 6.21 -25.87
N SER A 39 13.43 5.08 -26.33
CA SER A 39 12.43 4.30 -25.66
C SER A 39 12.96 4.05 -24.24
N PHE A 40 12.62 4.93 -23.32
CA PHE A 40 12.75 4.72 -21.89
C PHE A 40 11.74 3.67 -21.42
N TYR A 41 11.46 2.71 -22.30
CA TYR A 41 10.73 1.49 -22.00
C TYR A 41 11.71 0.34 -21.73
N GLU A 42 12.67 0.58 -20.81
CA GLU A 42 13.21 -0.56 -20.11
C GLU A 42 12.11 -1.12 -19.21
N GLY A 43 11.52 -2.21 -19.66
CA GLY A 43 10.51 -2.95 -18.91
C GLY A 43 9.11 -2.37 -18.98
N GLY A 44 8.65 -1.96 -20.14
CA GLY A 44 7.22 -1.74 -20.41
C GLY A 44 6.44 -3.01 -20.11
N LYS A 45 5.99 -3.16 -18.88
CA LYS A 45 5.05 -4.22 -18.49
C LYS A 45 3.78 -3.97 -19.27
N ILE A 46 3.66 -4.63 -20.41
CA ILE A 46 2.42 -4.66 -21.19
C ILE A 46 1.32 -5.08 -20.22
N MET A 47 0.27 -4.26 -20.08
CA MET A 47 -0.87 -4.60 -19.22
C MET A 47 -1.45 -5.95 -19.70
N PRO A 48 -1.35 -7.01 -18.91
CA PRO A 48 -1.81 -8.32 -19.35
C PRO A 48 -3.34 -8.32 -19.43
N ARG A 49 -3.90 -8.71 -20.57
CA ARG A 49 -5.36 -8.88 -20.71
C ARG A 49 -5.90 -10.02 -19.84
N ARG A 50 -5.14 -11.10 -19.65
CA ARG A 50 -5.56 -12.33 -18.96
C ARG A 50 -4.54 -12.85 -17.93
N GLY A 51 -3.40 -12.21 -17.77
CA GLY A 51 -2.34 -12.63 -16.86
C GLY A 51 -2.38 -11.95 -15.51
N ASN A 52 -1.55 -12.40 -14.58
CA ASN A 52 -1.38 -11.76 -13.29
C ASN A 52 -0.70 -10.39 -13.44
N VAL A 53 -1.34 -9.35 -12.92
CA VAL A 53 -0.74 -8.02 -12.84
C VAL A 53 0.29 -8.01 -11.72
N ALA A 54 1.51 -7.56 -12.01
CA ALA A 54 2.55 -7.41 -10.99
C ALA A 54 2.08 -6.42 -9.92
N LYS A 55 2.19 -6.82 -8.66
CA LYS A 55 1.85 -5.96 -7.52
C LYS A 55 2.85 -4.82 -7.42
N ARG A 56 2.35 -3.61 -7.22
CA ARG A 56 3.20 -2.44 -6.95
C ARG A 56 3.65 -2.47 -5.50
N ASP A 57 4.94 -2.36 -5.26
CA ASP A 57 5.48 -2.17 -3.92
C ASP A 57 5.11 -0.79 -3.37
N VAL A 58 4.80 -0.77 -2.09
CA VAL A 58 4.48 0.45 -1.35
C VAL A 58 5.75 0.92 -0.67
N LEU A 59 6.10 2.20 -0.85
CA LEU A 59 7.22 2.82 -0.14
C LEU A 59 6.93 2.86 1.37
N PRO A 60 7.92 2.63 2.23
CA PRO A 60 7.74 2.77 3.68
C PRO A 60 7.42 4.21 4.06
N ASP A 61 6.77 4.38 5.20
CA ASP A 61 6.45 5.70 5.74
C ASP A 61 7.71 6.45 6.16
N PRO A 62 7.83 7.77 5.93
CA PRO A 62 9.02 8.53 6.27
C PRO A 62 9.25 8.67 7.79
N MET A 63 8.19 8.64 8.63
CA MET A 63 8.29 8.78 10.09
C MET A 63 8.58 7.46 10.79
N TYR A 64 7.80 6.43 10.47
CA TYR A 64 7.87 5.13 11.14
C TYR A 64 8.61 4.05 10.35
N HIS A 65 9.10 4.34 9.15
CA HIS A 65 9.80 3.42 8.26
C HIS A 65 9.09 2.08 8.00
N SER A 66 7.77 2.02 8.27
CA SER A 66 6.93 0.83 8.16
C SER A 66 6.05 0.86 6.90
N LYS A 67 6.05 -0.23 6.13
CA LYS A 67 5.13 -0.43 5.00
C LYS A 67 3.67 -0.60 5.45
N LEU A 68 3.47 -1.09 6.68
CA LEU A 68 2.15 -1.31 7.28
C LEU A 68 1.46 0.02 7.55
N VAL A 69 2.18 1.01 8.10
CA VAL A 69 1.69 2.37 8.32
C VAL A 69 1.30 3.04 7.00
N THR A 70 2.10 2.93 5.96
CA THR A 70 1.73 3.47 4.64
C THR A 70 0.45 2.82 4.09
N ARG A 71 0.27 1.52 4.28
CA ARG A 71 -0.97 0.83 3.88
C ARG A 71 -2.17 1.31 4.70
N LEU A 72 -2.00 1.59 6.00
CA LEU A 72 -3.04 2.19 6.84
C LEU A 72 -3.44 3.57 6.33
N ILE A 73 -2.47 4.45 6.06
CA ILE A 73 -2.70 5.79 5.49
C ILE A 73 -3.49 5.69 4.18
N ASN A 74 -3.11 4.77 3.29
CA ASN A 74 -3.81 4.56 2.03
C ASN A 74 -5.25 4.05 2.20
N ASN A 75 -5.56 3.28 3.26
CA ASN A 75 -6.92 2.83 3.56
C ASN A 75 -7.79 3.94 4.16
N ILE A 76 -7.21 4.84 4.95
CA ILE A 76 -7.92 5.96 5.57
C ILE A 76 -8.16 7.09 4.55
N MET A 77 -7.29 7.22 3.57
CA MET A 77 -7.33 8.27 2.56
C MET A 77 -8.63 8.27 1.76
N TYR A 78 -9.24 9.46 1.59
CA TYR A 78 -10.35 9.74 0.67
C TYR A 78 -9.90 10.71 -0.42
N ASP A 79 -10.42 10.57 -1.61
CA ASP A 79 -10.23 11.48 -2.75
C ASP A 79 -8.75 11.82 -3.07
N GLY A 80 -7.83 10.90 -2.76
CA GLY A 80 -6.40 11.13 -2.96
C GLY A 80 -5.75 12.10 -1.96
N LYS A 81 -6.47 12.54 -0.91
CA LYS A 81 -5.97 13.51 0.10
C LYS A 81 -5.01 12.87 1.08
N LYS A 82 -3.83 12.44 0.61
CA LYS A 82 -2.83 11.70 1.40
C LYS A 82 -2.32 12.49 2.61
N GLY A 83 -2.05 13.79 2.46
CA GLY A 83 -1.53 14.62 3.56
C GLY A 83 -2.48 14.72 4.75
N VAL A 84 -3.80 14.74 4.49
CA VAL A 84 -4.82 14.73 5.56
C VAL A 84 -4.82 13.37 6.26
N ALA A 85 -4.77 12.28 5.51
CA ALA A 85 -4.72 10.93 6.08
C ALA A 85 -3.47 10.70 6.93
N GLN A 86 -2.30 11.21 6.51
CA GLN A 86 -1.07 11.17 7.30
C GLN A 86 -1.24 11.89 8.64
N LYS A 87 -1.77 13.13 8.63
CA LYS A 87 -2.02 13.88 9.86
C LYS A 87 -2.99 13.17 10.81
N ILE A 88 -3.97 12.43 10.27
CA ILE A 88 -4.91 11.64 11.08
C ILE A 88 -4.18 10.47 11.73
N VAL A 89 -3.37 9.71 10.98
CA VAL A 89 -2.66 8.54 11.51
C VAL A 89 -1.62 8.94 12.53
N TYR A 90 -0.80 9.96 12.24
CA TYR A 90 0.22 10.43 13.19
C TYR A 90 -0.42 10.95 14.48
N GLY A 91 -1.46 11.79 14.37
CA GLY A 91 -2.16 12.24 15.55
C GLY A 91 -2.92 11.15 16.32
N ALA A 92 -3.30 10.04 15.67
CA ALA A 92 -3.84 8.89 16.38
C ALA A 92 -2.73 8.12 17.13
N PHE A 93 -1.55 8.00 16.53
CA PHE A 93 -0.38 7.37 17.16
C PHE A 93 0.13 8.17 18.35
N ASP A 94 0.11 9.51 18.27
CA ASP A 94 0.43 10.39 19.42
C ASP A 94 -0.51 10.11 20.59
N ILE A 95 -1.83 10.02 20.34
CA ILE A 95 -2.83 9.69 21.38
C ILE A 95 -2.61 8.28 21.96
N VAL A 96 -2.24 7.31 21.12
CA VAL A 96 -1.93 5.96 21.58
C VAL A 96 -0.68 5.96 22.46
N ALA A 97 0.38 6.67 22.07
CA ALA A 97 1.60 6.81 22.86
C ALA A 97 1.32 7.46 24.22
N GLU A 98 0.53 8.55 24.26
CA GLU A 98 0.14 9.22 25.50
C GLU A 98 -0.63 8.29 26.46
N LYS A 99 -1.54 7.47 25.94
CA LYS A 99 -2.36 6.58 26.76
C LYS A 99 -1.66 5.32 27.22
N THR A 100 -0.76 4.77 26.42
CA THR A 100 -0.09 3.46 26.71
C THR A 100 1.31 3.63 27.26
N GLY A 101 1.98 4.76 27.02
CA GLY A 101 3.39 4.97 27.37
C GLY A 101 4.35 4.08 26.59
N LYS A 102 3.88 3.37 25.56
CA LYS A 102 4.67 2.45 24.71
C LYS A 102 4.89 3.06 23.33
N GLU A 103 5.80 2.48 22.58
CA GLU A 103 6.00 2.86 21.19
C GLU A 103 4.72 2.58 20.37
N PRO A 104 4.16 3.58 19.68
CA PRO A 104 2.89 3.44 18.97
C PRO A 104 2.92 2.42 17.84
N LEU A 105 4.10 2.16 17.25
CA LEU A 105 4.27 1.16 16.22
C LEU A 105 4.07 -0.25 16.76
N GLU A 106 4.67 -0.57 17.90
CA GLU A 106 4.52 -1.88 18.57
C GLU A 106 3.06 -2.14 18.97
N VAL A 107 2.41 -1.13 19.54
CA VAL A 107 0.99 -1.19 19.91
C VAL A 107 0.11 -1.45 18.69
N PHE A 108 0.41 -0.78 17.58
CA PHE A 108 -0.31 -0.97 16.32
C PHE A 108 -0.07 -2.36 15.72
N GLU A 109 1.14 -2.89 15.74
CA GLU A 109 1.44 -4.24 15.26
C GLU A 109 0.72 -5.30 16.11
N GLN A 110 0.71 -5.16 17.42
CA GLN A 110 -0.05 -6.02 18.32
C GLN A 110 -1.56 -5.95 18.04
N ALA A 111 -2.11 -4.75 17.84
CA ALA A 111 -3.50 -4.59 17.44
C ALA A 111 -3.81 -5.31 16.12
N MET A 112 -2.90 -5.19 15.15
CA MET A 112 -3.05 -5.85 13.85
C MET A 112 -3.04 -7.38 13.99
N GLU A 113 -2.16 -7.96 14.79
CA GLU A 113 -2.14 -9.41 15.04
C GLU A 113 -3.48 -9.89 15.58
N ASN A 114 -4.07 -9.14 16.51
CA ASN A 114 -5.38 -9.44 17.09
C ASN A 114 -6.54 -9.29 16.12
N VAL A 115 -6.43 -8.45 15.08
CA VAL A 115 -7.52 -8.19 14.13
C VAL A 115 -7.41 -9.05 12.87
N MET A 116 -6.22 -9.46 12.49
CA MET A 116 -6.00 -10.23 11.26
C MET A 116 -6.64 -11.62 11.32
N PRO A 117 -7.57 -11.98 10.39
CA PRO A 117 -8.20 -13.29 10.36
C PRO A 117 -7.27 -14.37 9.80
N SER A 118 -7.33 -15.58 10.35
CA SER A 118 -6.67 -16.78 9.79
C SER A 118 -7.53 -17.47 8.74
N LEU A 119 -8.85 -17.41 8.91
CA LEU A 119 -9.85 -18.06 8.05
C LEU A 119 -10.79 -17.01 7.46
N GLU A 120 -11.27 -17.25 6.24
CA GLU A 120 -12.36 -16.53 5.62
C GLU A 120 -13.34 -17.53 5.00
N VAL A 121 -14.57 -17.09 4.78
CA VAL A 121 -15.60 -17.90 4.12
C VAL A 121 -15.80 -17.40 2.70
N LYS A 122 -15.74 -18.29 1.72
CA LYS A 122 -15.94 -18.00 0.31
C LYS A 122 -17.15 -18.73 -0.23
N ALA A 123 -18.05 -18.00 -0.89
CA ALA A 123 -19.20 -18.61 -1.56
C ALA A 123 -18.74 -19.42 -2.77
N ARG A 124 -19.13 -20.70 -2.83
CA ARG A 124 -18.92 -21.61 -3.96
C ARG A 124 -20.25 -22.18 -4.42
N ARG A 125 -20.49 -22.21 -5.72
CA ARG A 125 -21.70 -22.79 -6.31
C ARG A 125 -21.42 -24.22 -6.75
N VAL A 126 -22.15 -25.16 -6.16
CA VAL A 126 -22.00 -26.60 -6.45
C VAL A 126 -23.41 -27.16 -6.69
N GLY A 127 -23.63 -27.76 -7.86
CA GLY A 127 -24.92 -28.39 -8.20
C GLY A 127 -26.13 -27.45 -8.14
N GLY A 128 -25.94 -26.14 -8.40
CA GLY A 128 -27.03 -25.15 -8.34
C GLY A 128 -27.20 -24.46 -6.98
N SER A 129 -26.70 -25.04 -5.89
CA SER A 129 -26.72 -24.45 -4.54
C SER A 129 -25.41 -23.71 -4.24
N THR A 130 -25.52 -22.64 -3.43
CA THR A 130 -24.37 -21.86 -3.01
C THR A 130 -23.98 -22.24 -1.59
N TYR A 131 -22.77 -22.76 -1.43
CA TYR A 131 -22.19 -23.11 -0.14
C TYR A 131 -21.13 -22.12 0.28
N GLN A 132 -21.04 -21.86 1.58
CA GLN A 132 -20.00 -21.05 2.18
C GLN A 132 -18.84 -21.94 2.62
N VAL A 133 -17.74 -21.92 1.86
CA VAL A 133 -16.60 -22.80 2.08
C VAL A 133 -15.51 -22.06 2.87
N PRO A 134 -15.08 -22.58 4.04
CA PRO A 134 -14.01 -22.00 4.81
C PRO A 134 -12.67 -22.20 4.09
N MET A 135 -11.85 -21.13 4.01
CA MET A 135 -10.54 -21.13 3.37
C MET A 135 -9.54 -20.39 4.23
N GLU A 136 -8.30 -20.85 4.23
CA GLU A 136 -7.19 -20.11 4.83
C GLU A 136 -6.88 -18.84 4.04
N VAL A 137 -6.60 -17.77 4.75
CA VAL A 137 -6.31 -16.47 4.18
C VAL A 137 -4.81 -16.32 3.94
N ARG A 138 -4.42 -15.94 2.72
CA ARG A 138 -3.02 -15.65 2.39
C ARG A 138 -2.49 -14.49 3.23
N PRO A 139 -1.18 -14.46 3.61
CA PRO A 139 -0.62 -13.44 4.51
C PRO A 139 -0.88 -11.99 4.07
N GLU A 140 -0.73 -11.70 2.78
CA GLU A 140 -1.01 -10.36 2.24
C GLU A 140 -2.48 -9.95 2.36
N ARG A 141 -3.39 -10.92 2.19
CA ARG A 141 -4.82 -10.68 2.31
C ARG A 141 -5.21 -10.51 3.77
N ARG A 142 -4.60 -11.26 4.70
CA ARG A 142 -4.77 -11.09 6.16
C ARG A 142 -4.51 -9.64 6.56
N GLN A 143 -3.35 -9.10 6.17
CA GLN A 143 -3.02 -7.69 6.42
C GLN A 143 -4.04 -6.72 5.83
N THR A 144 -4.46 -6.96 4.57
CA THR A 144 -5.43 -6.10 3.89
C THR A 144 -6.79 -6.11 4.58
N LEU A 145 -7.26 -7.30 5.03
CA LEU A 145 -8.52 -7.44 5.74
C LEU A 145 -8.46 -6.76 7.12
N GLY A 146 -7.37 -6.99 7.87
CA GLY A 146 -7.17 -6.37 9.18
C GLY A 146 -7.19 -4.83 9.09
N LEU A 147 -6.42 -4.25 8.17
CA LEU A 147 -6.40 -2.80 7.94
C LEU A 147 -7.77 -2.25 7.53
N ARG A 148 -8.47 -2.96 6.64
CA ARG A 148 -9.82 -2.56 6.21
C ARG A 148 -10.82 -2.61 7.35
N TRP A 149 -10.81 -3.64 8.16
CA TRP A 149 -11.70 -3.74 9.31
C TRP A 149 -11.40 -2.68 10.34
N LEU A 150 -10.15 -2.52 10.73
CA LEU A 150 -9.73 -1.47 11.64
C LEU A 150 -10.22 -0.08 11.17
N THR A 151 -10.01 0.25 9.90
CA THR A 151 -10.44 1.54 9.33
C THR A 151 -11.96 1.68 9.30
N ASN A 152 -12.69 0.62 8.92
CA ASN A 152 -14.15 0.68 8.81
C ASN A 152 -14.80 0.82 10.19
N TYR A 153 -14.35 0.06 11.18
CA TYR A 153 -14.91 0.13 12.53
C TYR A 153 -14.49 1.39 13.27
N SER A 154 -13.29 1.93 13.02
CA SER A 154 -12.94 3.24 13.54
C SER A 154 -13.86 4.36 13.02
N ARG A 155 -14.34 4.27 11.77
CA ARG A 155 -15.30 5.24 11.21
C ARG A 155 -16.69 5.17 11.86
N LEU A 156 -17.08 4.02 12.38
CA LEU A 156 -18.38 3.80 13.02
C LEU A 156 -18.42 4.23 14.49
N ARG A 157 -17.27 4.60 15.07
CA ARG A 157 -17.19 5.06 16.46
C ARG A 157 -17.84 6.42 16.64
N SER A 158 -18.23 6.71 17.87
CA SER A 158 -18.96 7.92 18.25
C SER A 158 -18.09 9.13 18.58
N GLU A 159 -16.77 8.96 18.70
CA GLU A 159 -15.85 10.05 19.02
C GLU A 159 -15.89 11.15 17.95
N LYS A 160 -15.52 12.38 18.33
CA LYS A 160 -15.67 13.56 17.50
C LYS A 160 -14.72 13.54 16.29
N THR A 161 -13.46 13.26 16.50
CA THR A 161 -12.42 13.33 15.45
C THR A 161 -11.98 11.95 14.99
N MET A 162 -11.60 11.82 13.70
CA MET A 162 -11.09 10.55 13.17
C MET A 162 -9.79 10.08 13.86
N ARG A 163 -9.00 11.01 14.40
CA ARG A 163 -7.79 10.67 15.18
C ARG A 163 -8.16 9.90 16.45
N GLU A 164 -9.12 10.40 17.21
CA GLU A 164 -9.62 9.77 18.44
C GLU A 164 -10.29 8.43 18.15
N ARG A 165 -11.10 8.37 17.10
CA ARG A 165 -11.76 7.14 16.64
C ARG A 165 -10.75 6.05 16.31
N LEU A 166 -9.70 6.38 15.54
CA LEU A 166 -8.66 5.44 15.16
C LEU A 166 -7.83 5.01 16.38
N ALA A 167 -7.44 5.94 17.23
CA ALA A 167 -6.70 5.63 18.45
C ALA A 167 -7.51 4.74 19.39
N GLY A 168 -8.81 5.03 19.58
CA GLY A 168 -9.71 4.22 20.38
C GLY A 168 -9.82 2.79 19.84
N GLU A 169 -10.02 2.62 18.52
CA GLU A 169 -10.13 1.28 17.92
C GLU A 169 -8.82 0.48 18.01
N ILE A 170 -7.65 1.15 17.88
CA ILE A 170 -6.35 0.49 18.06
C ILE A 170 -6.19 -0.02 19.49
N LEU A 171 -6.52 0.80 20.49
CA LEU A 171 -6.42 0.44 21.91
C LEU A 171 -7.37 -0.72 22.26
N ASP A 172 -8.60 -0.66 21.79
CA ASP A 172 -9.56 -1.73 22.00
C ASP A 172 -9.11 -3.03 21.29
N ALA A 173 -8.55 -2.93 20.10
CA ALA A 173 -8.04 -4.09 19.35
C ALA A 173 -6.83 -4.75 20.05
N VAL A 174 -5.96 -3.99 20.71
CA VAL A 174 -4.87 -4.56 21.56
C VAL A 174 -5.44 -5.43 22.67
N ASN A 175 -6.55 -4.98 23.28
CA ASN A 175 -7.22 -5.71 24.35
C ASN A 175 -8.13 -6.84 23.81
N GLY A 176 -8.14 -7.12 22.50
CA GLY A 176 -9.01 -8.10 21.88
C GLY A 176 -10.49 -7.69 21.84
N ALA A 177 -10.78 -6.43 22.16
CA ALA A 177 -12.11 -5.82 22.14
C ALA A 177 -12.29 -4.97 20.86
N GLY A 178 -13.41 -4.26 20.77
CA GLY A 178 -13.69 -3.39 19.62
C GLY A 178 -14.38 -4.09 18.44
N GLY A 179 -14.81 -3.26 17.51
CA GLY A 179 -15.59 -3.71 16.34
C GLY A 179 -14.77 -4.57 15.38
N ALA A 180 -13.50 -4.23 15.18
CA ALA A 180 -12.59 -4.95 14.29
C ALA A 180 -12.26 -6.36 14.82
N ALA A 181 -11.98 -6.49 16.11
CA ALA A 181 -11.75 -7.80 16.76
C ALA A 181 -13.02 -8.66 16.73
N LYS A 182 -14.18 -8.08 17.05
CA LYS A 182 -15.46 -8.77 16.95
C LYS A 182 -15.73 -9.28 15.53
N LYS A 183 -15.41 -8.51 14.51
CA LYS A 183 -15.55 -8.93 13.10
C LYS A 183 -14.67 -10.12 12.75
N ARG A 184 -13.44 -10.18 13.27
CA ARG A 184 -12.57 -11.36 13.15
C ARG A 184 -13.25 -12.59 13.76
N ASP A 185 -13.71 -12.46 14.98
CA ASP A 185 -14.36 -13.57 15.72
C ASP A 185 -15.62 -14.05 15.03
N ASP A 186 -16.45 -13.14 14.54
CA ASP A 186 -17.66 -13.50 13.76
C ASP A 186 -17.28 -14.23 12.46
N THR A 187 -16.20 -13.82 11.79
CA THR A 187 -15.72 -14.50 10.59
C THR A 187 -15.19 -15.91 10.90
N HIS A 188 -14.47 -16.07 12.01
CA HIS A 188 -13.97 -17.38 12.47
C HIS A 188 -15.14 -18.30 12.89
N LYS A 189 -16.14 -17.79 13.61
CA LYS A 189 -17.35 -18.53 13.96
C LYS A 189 -18.11 -19.00 12.72
N MET A 190 -18.25 -18.13 11.72
CA MET A 190 -18.86 -18.51 10.44
C MET A 190 -18.05 -19.60 9.72
N ALA A 191 -16.73 -19.52 9.73
CA ALA A 191 -15.87 -20.53 9.12
C ALA A 191 -15.97 -21.88 9.85
N GLU A 192 -16.05 -21.87 11.18
CA GLU A 192 -16.22 -23.05 12.00
C GLU A 192 -17.59 -23.71 11.78
N ALA A 193 -18.68 -22.93 11.80
CA ALA A 193 -20.02 -23.43 11.51
C ALA A 193 -20.16 -24.08 10.12
N ASN A 194 -19.38 -23.60 9.15
CA ASN A 194 -19.35 -24.15 7.79
C ASN A 194 -18.24 -25.19 7.56
N ARG A 195 -17.59 -25.70 8.61
CA ARG A 195 -16.48 -26.65 8.51
C ARG A 195 -16.82 -27.92 7.74
N ALA A 196 -18.06 -28.36 7.79
CA ALA A 196 -18.54 -29.53 7.04
C ALA A 196 -18.37 -29.39 5.51
N PHE A 197 -18.38 -28.16 4.99
CA PHE A 197 -18.21 -27.86 3.56
C PHE A 197 -16.76 -27.63 3.13
N ALA A 198 -15.80 -27.85 4.01
CA ALA A 198 -14.36 -27.63 3.71
C ALA A 198 -13.86 -28.50 2.55
N HIS A 199 -14.47 -29.67 2.31
CA HIS A 199 -14.10 -30.57 1.22
C HIS A 199 -14.42 -29.99 -0.18
N TYR A 200 -15.25 -28.96 -0.30
CA TYR A 200 -15.48 -28.23 -1.56
C TYR A 200 -14.41 -27.17 -1.86
N ARG A 201 -13.28 -27.23 -1.19
CA ARG A 201 -12.14 -26.35 -1.40
C ARG A 201 -11.26 -26.87 -2.55
N TRP A 202 -11.49 -26.41 -3.77
CA TRP A 202 -10.64 -26.60 -4.93
C TRP A 202 -10.31 -25.26 -5.61
#